data_9aa02f49aa31f4ccbc1a8cd7ab50b5c7
#
_entry.id   9aa02f49aa31f4ccbc1a8cd7ab50b5c7
#
_cell.length_a   1.000
_cell.length_b   1.000
_cell.length_c   1.000
_cell.angle_alpha   90.00
_cell.angle_beta   90.00
_cell.angle_gamma   90.00
#
_symmetry.space_group_name_H-M   'P 1'
#
loop_
_entity.id
_entity.type
_entity.pdbx_description
1 polymer ?
#
loop_
_entity_poly.entity_id
_entity_poly.type
_entity_poly.pdbx_seq_one_letter_code
_entity_poly.pdbx_strand_id
1 'polypeptide(L)'
;DMKKIGIITFHRAKNYGAVLQAYALQHTLKQLGSDCEIVDYKCENIDNGYKPFQFSKTDPIKSILKSIVMYRKRAKKIEQFSSFYNNYLKISNKTYSNSDISECKNLYDAFISGSDQVWGPGKEGINPDSIYFLSFADDNQKYSYAASFGVADISDVKAMQLRPLLKNFQSFSVREKSALNIVKKITGKNGVCHIDPTLLLNKDEWQKISVKKIDKPYILVFNVKPVKSLIDFAEKLSKKTGIPVVYITDNPQKKRKNFTYVSAP
;
A
#
# COMPACT_ATOMS: atom_id res chain seq x y z
N ASP A 1 6.91 -24.32 18.84
CA ASP A 1 5.99 -23.21 19.05
C ASP A 1 5.85 -22.40 17.76
N MET A 2 4.63 -22.05 17.42
CA MET A 2 4.32 -21.25 16.24
C MET A 2 4.78 -19.81 16.46
N LYS A 3 5.67 -19.30 15.58
CA LYS A 3 6.19 -17.94 15.71
C LYS A 3 5.09 -16.92 15.43
N LYS A 4 4.99 -15.91 16.29
CA LYS A 4 4.09 -14.77 16.10
C LYS A 4 4.78 -13.64 15.32
N ILE A 5 4.22 -13.26 14.18
CA ILE A 5 4.82 -12.30 13.24
C ILE A 5 3.99 -11.03 13.18
N GLY A 6 4.63 -9.87 13.38
CA GLY A 6 4.05 -8.55 13.15
C GLY A 6 4.39 -8.05 11.73
N ILE A 7 3.39 -7.66 10.95
CA ILE A 7 3.58 -7.10 9.62
C ILE A 7 3.44 -5.57 9.70
N ILE A 8 4.44 -4.84 9.24
CA ILE A 8 4.43 -3.37 9.11
C ILE A 8 4.38 -3.02 7.63
N THR A 9 3.29 -2.43 7.17
CA THR A 9 3.10 -1.99 5.78
C THR A 9 2.09 -0.85 5.68
N PHE A 10 1.85 -0.32 4.48
CA PHE A 10 0.89 0.76 4.22
C PHE A 10 -0.58 0.30 4.25
N HIS A 11 -0.98 -0.48 5.26
CA HIS A 11 -2.33 -1.04 5.36
C HIS A 11 -3.42 0.02 5.52
N ARG A 12 -3.14 1.18 6.15
CA ARG A 12 -4.12 2.26 6.35
C ARG A 12 -4.35 3.13 5.11
N ALA A 13 -3.53 2.98 4.07
CA ALA A 13 -3.71 3.71 2.82
C ALA A 13 -5.00 3.27 2.09
N LYS A 14 -5.85 4.23 1.69
CA LYS A 14 -7.09 3.97 0.94
C LYS A 14 -6.77 3.77 -0.55
N ASN A 15 -5.96 2.75 -0.83
CA ASN A 15 -5.43 2.38 -2.14
C ASN A 15 -5.55 0.86 -2.33
N TYR A 16 -6.03 0.43 -3.48
CA TYR A 16 -6.23 -0.98 -3.80
C TYR A 16 -4.95 -1.81 -3.67
N GLY A 17 -3.83 -1.34 -4.25
CA GLY A 17 -2.55 -2.04 -4.18
C GLY A 17 -2.08 -2.23 -2.74
N ALA A 18 -2.18 -1.17 -1.93
CA ALA A 18 -1.73 -1.21 -0.54
C ALA A 18 -2.52 -2.21 0.32
N VAL A 19 -3.84 -2.27 0.17
CA VAL A 19 -4.66 -3.20 0.97
C VAL A 19 -4.57 -4.64 0.48
N LEU A 20 -4.52 -4.84 -0.84
CA LEU A 20 -4.46 -6.19 -1.42
C LEU A 20 -3.11 -6.86 -1.17
N GLN A 21 -1.98 -6.12 -1.25
CA GLN A 21 -0.68 -6.68 -0.89
C GLN A 21 -0.59 -7.04 0.60
N ALA A 22 -1.18 -6.22 1.49
CA ALA A 22 -1.21 -6.50 2.92
C ALA A 22 -2.01 -7.77 3.23
N TYR A 23 -3.18 -7.91 2.60
CA TYR A 23 -3.99 -9.12 2.68
C TYR A 23 -3.24 -10.36 2.19
N ALA A 24 -2.67 -10.28 0.98
CA ALA A 24 -1.99 -11.41 0.37
C ALA A 24 -0.78 -11.88 1.18
N LEU A 25 0.04 -10.96 1.70
CA LEU A 25 1.17 -11.30 2.55
C LEU A 25 0.71 -11.99 3.83
N GLN A 26 -0.27 -11.43 4.52
CA GLN A 26 -0.81 -12.03 5.73
C GLN A 26 -1.43 -13.41 5.47
N HIS A 27 -2.21 -13.53 4.39
CA HIS A 27 -2.83 -14.80 4.00
C HIS A 27 -1.81 -15.87 3.71
N THR A 28 -0.76 -15.57 2.95
CA THR A 28 0.33 -16.51 2.63
C THR A 28 1.09 -16.92 3.87
N LEU A 29 1.41 -16.01 4.79
CA LEU A 29 2.09 -16.36 6.04
C LEU A 29 1.24 -17.31 6.91
N LYS A 30 -0.08 -17.08 6.97
CA LYS A 30 -1.01 -17.98 7.66
C LYS A 30 -1.05 -19.39 7.02
N GLN A 31 -1.07 -19.46 5.68
CA GLN A 31 -1.00 -20.74 4.97
C GLN A 31 0.31 -21.50 5.23
N LEU A 32 1.41 -20.78 5.47
CA LEU A 32 2.70 -21.34 5.87
C LEU A 32 2.76 -21.73 7.36
N GLY A 33 1.65 -21.64 8.09
CA GLY A 33 1.56 -22.04 9.49
C GLY A 33 2.06 -21.00 10.49
N SER A 34 2.19 -19.73 10.11
CA SER A 34 2.59 -18.68 11.05
C SER A 34 1.37 -17.99 11.69
N ASP A 35 1.43 -17.68 12.98
CA ASP A 35 0.51 -16.71 13.58
C ASP A 35 0.99 -15.31 13.22
N CYS A 36 0.23 -14.60 12.39
CA CYS A 36 0.61 -13.27 11.96
C CYS A 36 -0.55 -12.29 11.99
N GLU A 37 -0.24 -11.06 12.31
CA GLU A 37 -1.17 -9.94 12.24
C GLU A 37 -0.47 -8.68 11.72
N ILE A 38 -1.25 -7.76 11.17
CA ILE A 38 -0.77 -6.44 10.79
C ILE A 38 -0.73 -5.59 12.04
N VAL A 39 0.44 -5.05 12.38
CA VAL A 39 0.57 -4.07 13.46
C VAL A 39 -0.08 -2.77 13.01
N ASP A 40 -1.11 -2.33 13.73
CA ASP A 40 -1.90 -1.14 13.35
C ASP A 40 -1.13 0.15 13.67
N TYR A 41 -0.16 0.47 12.82
CA TYR A 41 0.61 1.69 12.92
C TYR A 41 -0.09 2.85 12.20
N LYS A 42 -0.38 3.92 12.95
CA LYS A 42 -0.97 5.16 12.47
C LYS A 42 0.13 6.12 12.00
N CYS A 43 0.42 6.11 10.70
CA CYS A 43 1.30 7.09 10.08
C CYS A 43 0.52 8.37 9.74
N GLU A 44 0.82 9.47 10.43
CA GLU A 44 0.11 10.74 10.24
C GLU A 44 0.16 11.24 8.80
N ASN A 45 1.27 11.07 8.11
CA ASN A 45 1.44 11.50 6.72
C ASN A 45 0.50 10.75 5.78
N ILE A 46 0.26 9.47 6.02
CA ILE A 46 -0.66 8.64 5.24
C ILE A 46 -2.10 8.98 5.62
N ASP A 47 -2.43 8.94 6.91
CA ASP A 47 -3.80 9.13 7.40
C ASP A 47 -4.36 10.52 7.06
N ASN A 48 -3.54 11.57 7.15
CA ASN A 48 -3.94 12.93 6.78
C ASN A 48 -4.28 13.06 5.29
N GLY A 49 -3.61 12.30 4.42
CA GLY A 49 -3.88 12.26 2.99
C GLY A 49 -5.25 11.69 2.63
N TYR A 50 -5.86 10.92 3.54
CA TYR A 50 -7.14 10.24 3.31
C TYR A 50 -8.32 10.77 4.13
N LYS A 51 -8.15 11.89 4.85
CA LYS A 51 -9.28 12.52 5.56
C LYS A 51 -10.38 12.96 4.60
N PRO A 52 -11.67 12.86 4.98
CA PRO A 52 -12.78 13.31 4.14
C PRO A 52 -12.69 14.81 3.83
N PHE A 53 -12.30 15.58 4.84
CA PHE A 53 -12.06 17.01 4.74
C PHE A 53 -10.55 17.26 4.60
N GLN A 54 -10.15 17.94 3.53
CA GLN A 54 -8.75 18.28 3.26
C GLN A 54 -8.61 19.79 3.12
N PHE A 55 -7.66 20.34 3.86
CA PHE A 55 -7.35 21.76 3.87
C PHE A 55 -5.99 22.01 3.21
N SER A 56 -5.91 23.03 2.33
CA SER A 56 -4.66 23.49 1.75
C SER A 56 -4.37 24.92 2.19
N LYS A 57 -3.17 25.15 2.70
CA LYS A 57 -2.72 26.50 3.10
C LYS A 57 -2.47 27.41 1.89
N THR A 58 -2.18 26.83 0.72
CA THR A 58 -1.88 27.61 -0.51
C THR A 58 -3.13 28.15 -1.19
N ASP A 59 -4.28 27.48 -1.04
CA ASP A 59 -5.57 27.92 -1.60
C ASP A 59 -6.71 27.49 -0.65
N PRO A 60 -6.90 28.22 0.47
CA PRO A 60 -7.80 27.81 1.54
C PRO A 60 -9.26 27.73 1.09
N ILE A 61 -9.76 28.76 0.40
CA ILE A 61 -11.17 28.88 0.00
C ILE A 61 -11.53 27.74 -0.98
N LYS A 62 -10.73 27.56 -2.02
CA LYS A 62 -10.94 26.51 -3.03
C LYS A 62 -10.82 25.10 -2.43
N SER A 63 -9.92 24.88 -1.48
CA SER A 63 -9.77 23.61 -0.80
C SER A 63 -10.97 23.27 0.09
N ILE A 64 -11.56 24.28 0.77
CA ILE A 64 -12.78 24.12 1.57
C ILE A 64 -13.96 23.76 0.67
N LEU A 65 -14.21 24.55 -0.38
CA LEU A 65 -15.31 24.28 -1.33
C LEU A 65 -15.17 22.88 -1.96
N LYS A 66 -13.99 22.52 -2.42
CA LYS A 66 -13.69 21.18 -2.94
C LYS A 66 -13.93 20.10 -1.90
N SER A 67 -13.56 20.33 -0.65
CA SER A 67 -13.75 19.36 0.43
C SER A 67 -15.22 19.15 0.75
N ILE A 68 -16.04 20.21 0.75
CA ILE A 68 -17.50 20.10 0.94
C ILE A 68 -18.12 19.25 -0.19
N VAL A 69 -17.81 19.58 -1.44
CA VAL A 69 -18.35 18.87 -2.62
C VAL A 69 -17.93 17.40 -2.62
N MET A 70 -16.68 17.11 -2.23
CA MET A 70 -16.11 15.77 -2.30
C MET A 70 -16.31 14.94 -1.01
N TYR A 71 -16.85 15.55 0.05
CA TYR A 71 -16.95 14.93 1.38
C TYR A 71 -17.64 13.56 1.34
N ARG A 72 -18.85 13.50 0.83
CA ARG A 72 -19.64 12.25 0.75
C ARG A 72 -18.92 11.15 -0.03
N LYS A 73 -18.29 11.51 -1.15
CA LYS A 73 -17.54 10.55 -1.98
C LYS A 73 -16.32 10.01 -1.22
N ARG A 74 -15.57 10.87 -0.55
CA ARG A 74 -14.39 10.48 0.24
C ARG A 74 -14.79 9.65 1.46
N ALA A 75 -15.85 10.06 2.17
CA ALA A 75 -16.36 9.32 3.32
C ALA A 75 -16.78 7.90 2.91
N LYS A 76 -17.54 7.75 1.82
CA LYS A 76 -17.92 6.44 1.28
C LYS A 76 -16.71 5.58 0.92
N LYS A 77 -15.68 6.17 0.29
CA LYS A 77 -14.43 5.47 -0.03
C LYS A 77 -13.75 4.96 1.25
N ILE A 78 -13.65 5.81 2.27
CA ILE A 78 -13.04 5.44 3.55
C ILE A 78 -13.81 4.28 4.19
N GLU A 79 -15.13 4.37 4.22
CA GLU A 79 -16.02 3.33 4.75
C GLU A 79 -15.80 1.98 4.04
N GLN A 80 -15.77 1.96 2.71
CA GLN A 80 -15.57 0.75 1.93
C GLN A 80 -14.20 0.11 2.17
N PHE A 81 -13.13 0.90 2.22
CA PHE A 81 -11.81 0.39 2.61
C PHE A 81 -11.76 -0.08 4.06
N SER A 82 -12.43 0.60 4.98
CA SER A 82 -12.52 0.17 6.38
C SER A 82 -13.29 -1.14 6.52
N SER A 83 -14.35 -1.32 5.74
CA SER A 83 -15.07 -2.61 5.67
C SER A 83 -14.15 -3.74 5.20
N PHE A 84 -13.32 -3.50 4.19
CA PHE A 84 -12.34 -4.49 3.75
C PHE A 84 -11.35 -4.86 4.87
N TYR A 85 -10.82 -3.88 5.61
CA TYR A 85 -9.92 -4.13 6.74
C TYR A 85 -10.56 -5.01 7.79
N ASN A 86 -11.76 -4.62 8.22
CA ASN A 86 -12.47 -5.31 9.31
C ASN A 86 -12.85 -6.76 8.95
N ASN A 87 -13.12 -7.03 7.67
CA ASN A 87 -13.59 -8.33 7.22
C ASN A 87 -12.45 -9.29 6.84
N TYR A 88 -11.31 -8.77 6.37
CA TYR A 88 -10.30 -9.61 5.73
C TYR A 88 -8.90 -9.54 6.36
N LEU A 89 -8.61 -8.52 7.18
CA LEU A 89 -7.31 -8.38 7.82
C LEU A 89 -7.39 -8.69 9.32
N LYS A 90 -6.47 -9.50 9.82
CA LYS A 90 -6.20 -9.60 11.26
C LYS A 90 -5.23 -8.47 11.60
N ILE A 91 -5.71 -7.49 12.34
CA ILE A 91 -4.95 -6.30 12.75
C ILE A 91 -4.78 -6.35 14.25
N SER A 92 -3.67 -5.81 14.77
CA SER A 92 -3.43 -5.74 16.22
C SER A 92 -4.56 -4.99 16.94
N ASN A 93 -4.88 -5.43 18.17
CA ASN A 93 -5.97 -4.83 18.96
C ASN A 93 -5.68 -3.36 19.34
N LYS A 94 -4.40 -3.01 19.51
CA LYS A 94 -3.96 -1.64 19.80
C LYS A 94 -3.52 -0.96 18.50
N THR A 95 -3.96 0.29 18.31
CA THR A 95 -3.40 1.19 17.30
C THR A 95 -2.20 1.90 17.90
N TYR A 96 -1.07 1.84 17.23
CA TYR A 96 0.20 2.44 17.66
C TYR A 96 0.50 3.72 16.88
N SER A 97 1.15 4.64 17.57
CA SER A 97 1.78 5.85 17.00
C SER A 97 3.30 5.70 17.01
N ASN A 98 4.02 6.68 16.50
CA ASN A 98 5.49 6.69 16.57
C ASN A 98 6.02 6.71 18.02
N SER A 99 5.24 7.29 18.96
CA SER A 99 5.67 7.41 20.36
C SER A 99 5.54 6.12 21.18
N ASP A 100 4.63 5.23 20.80
CA ASP A 100 4.30 4.04 21.60
C ASP A 100 4.45 2.69 20.87
N ILE A 101 4.84 2.69 19.59
CA ILE A 101 5.01 1.45 18.82
C ILE A 101 6.05 0.49 19.40
N SER A 102 7.03 0.99 20.14
CA SER A 102 8.03 0.16 20.82
C SER A 102 7.42 -0.78 21.86
N GLU A 103 6.23 -0.50 22.36
CA GLU A 103 5.52 -1.37 23.30
C GLU A 103 5.15 -2.73 22.68
N CYS A 104 4.97 -2.78 21.35
CA CYS A 104 4.64 -4.04 20.68
C CYS A 104 5.85 -4.97 20.46
N LYS A 105 7.08 -4.51 20.72
CA LYS A 105 8.29 -5.25 20.40
C LYS A 105 8.31 -6.67 20.99
N ASN A 106 7.90 -6.82 22.24
CA ASN A 106 7.91 -8.10 22.96
C ASN A 106 6.65 -8.96 22.68
N LEU A 107 5.71 -8.47 21.86
CA LEU A 107 4.50 -9.21 21.50
C LEU A 107 4.70 -10.12 20.28
N TYR A 108 5.83 -9.97 19.57
CA TYR A 108 6.13 -10.70 18.33
C TYR A 108 7.55 -11.25 18.34
N ASP A 109 7.72 -12.44 17.79
CA ASP A 109 9.04 -13.07 17.61
C ASP A 109 9.82 -12.44 16.45
N ALA A 110 9.11 -11.92 15.46
CA ALA A 110 9.69 -11.26 14.29
C ALA A 110 8.76 -10.19 13.72
N PHE A 111 9.34 -9.22 13.04
CA PHE A 111 8.62 -8.21 12.26
C PHE A 111 9.02 -8.30 10.79
N ILE A 112 8.01 -8.15 9.92
CA ILE A 112 8.22 -8.07 8.48
C ILE A 112 7.84 -6.68 8.00
N SER A 113 8.82 -5.92 7.48
CA SER A 113 8.54 -4.76 6.64
C SER A 113 7.96 -5.28 5.32
N GLY A 114 6.65 -5.07 5.10
CA GLY A 114 5.92 -5.66 3.99
C GLY A 114 6.16 -4.95 2.66
N SER A 115 5.46 -5.41 1.65
CA SER A 115 5.51 -4.81 0.32
C SER A 115 4.92 -3.40 0.30
N ASP A 116 4.98 -2.74 -0.84
CA ASP A 116 4.74 -1.34 -1.13
C ASP A 116 6.03 -0.47 -0.98
N GLN A 117 5.92 0.84 -1.30
CA GLN A 117 7.05 1.78 -1.25
C GLN A 117 7.40 2.19 0.20
N VAL A 118 7.40 1.22 1.11
CA VAL A 118 7.64 1.44 2.56
C VAL A 118 9.04 1.96 2.86
N TRP A 119 10.01 1.72 1.97
CA TRP A 119 11.38 2.21 2.05
C TRP A 119 11.66 3.40 1.15
N GLY A 120 10.61 4.09 0.69
CA GLY A 120 10.76 5.29 -0.11
C GLY A 120 11.72 6.29 0.58
N PRO A 121 12.73 6.82 -0.14
CA PRO A 121 13.77 7.66 0.48
C PRO A 121 13.25 9.01 0.98
N GLY A 122 11.95 9.29 0.79
CA GLY A 122 11.37 10.59 1.11
C GLY A 122 11.77 11.66 0.08
N LYS A 123 11.19 12.86 0.26
CA LYS A 123 11.62 14.04 -0.48
C LYS A 123 12.96 14.55 0.07
N GLU A 124 13.65 15.36 -0.71
CA GLU A 124 14.87 16.01 -0.26
C GLU A 124 14.59 16.83 1.01
N GLY A 125 15.43 16.69 2.04
CA GLY A 125 15.24 17.34 3.35
C GLY A 125 14.19 16.69 4.26
N ILE A 126 13.48 15.64 3.82
CA ILE A 126 12.51 14.91 4.66
C ILE A 126 13.03 13.50 4.91
N ASN A 127 13.16 13.14 6.18
CA ASN A 127 13.51 11.77 6.56
C ASN A 127 12.32 10.84 6.32
N PRO A 128 12.56 9.60 5.86
CA PRO A 128 11.52 8.60 5.78
C PRO A 128 11.04 8.22 7.18
N ASP A 129 9.82 7.72 7.28
CA ASP A 129 9.28 7.23 8.53
C ASP A 129 10.02 5.95 8.95
N SER A 130 10.79 6.05 10.03
CA SER A 130 11.67 4.97 10.53
C SER A 130 10.91 3.72 10.97
N ILE A 131 9.62 3.82 11.26
CA ILE A 131 8.80 2.67 11.68
C ILE A 131 8.68 1.63 10.58
N TYR A 132 8.59 2.05 9.31
CA TYR A 132 8.59 1.13 8.18
C TYR A 132 9.94 0.43 7.96
N PHE A 133 11.00 0.94 8.58
CA PHE A 133 12.33 0.31 8.66
C PHE A 133 12.51 -0.50 9.95
N LEU A 134 11.43 -0.74 10.69
CA LEU A 134 11.42 -1.51 11.93
C LEU A 134 12.40 -0.96 12.99
N SER A 135 12.52 0.37 13.09
CA SER A 135 13.46 1.03 14.01
C SER A 135 13.18 0.72 15.49
N PHE A 136 11.96 0.34 15.81
CA PHE A 136 11.48 0.00 17.16
C PHE A 136 11.79 -1.44 17.59
N ALA A 137 12.06 -2.33 16.62
CA ALA A 137 12.29 -3.75 16.84
C ALA A 137 13.76 -4.05 17.17
N ASP A 138 14.02 -5.18 17.82
CA ASP A 138 15.38 -5.67 18.03
C ASP A 138 15.98 -6.17 16.69
N ASP A 139 17.29 -6.13 16.58
CA ASP A 139 17.96 -6.44 15.31
C ASP A 139 17.68 -7.86 14.80
N ASN A 140 17.57 -8.84 15.71
CA ASN A 140 17.25 -10.23 15.38
C ASN A 140 15.78 -10.45 14.94
N GLN A 141 14.92 -9.44 15.08
CA GLN A 141 13.51 -9.50 14.71
C GLN A 141 13.22 -8.87 13.34
N LYS A 142 14.20 -8.25 12.65
CA LYS A 142 13.99 -7.42 11.47
C LYS A 142 14.12 -8.19 10.17
N TYR A 143 13.02 -8.30 9.45
CA TYR A 143 12.93 -8.95 8.13
C TYR A 143 12.18 -8.06 7.15
N SER A 144 12.33 -8.31 5.85
CA SER A 144 11.48 -7.69 4.84
C SER A 144 10.91 -8.71 3.86
N TYR A 145 9.77 -8.42 3.28
CA TYR A 145 9.22 -9.17 2.16
C TYR A 145 8.76 -8.22 1.05
N ALA A 146 9.42 -8.30 -0.10
CA ALA A 146 9.14 -7.50 -1.30
C ALA A 146 9.00 -5.99 -0.99
N ALA A 147 9.81 -5.46 -0.05
CA ALA A 147 9.83 -4.03 0.24
C ALA A 147 10.37 -3.23 -0.95
N SER A 148 9.83 -2.02 -1.18
CA SER A 148 10.19 -1.19 -2.31
C SER A 148 10.69 0.18 -1.89
N PHE A 149 11.71 0.69 -2.59
CA PHE A 149 12.15 2.08 -2.46
C PHE A 149 11.33 3.03 -3.36
N GLY A 150 10.65 2.50 -4.37
CA GLY A 150 9.86 3.29 -5.32
C GLY A 150 10.71 4.17 -6.26
N VAL A 151 12.03 3.96 -6.26
CA VAL A 151 13.03 4.65 -7.10
C VAL A 151 14.01 3.65 -7.68
N ALA A 152 14.64 4.00 -8.80
CA ALA A 152 15.62 3.13 -9.45
C ALA A 152 17.02 3.21 -8.82
N ASP A 153 17.37 4.35 -8.23
CA ASP A 153 18.67 4.59 -7.55
C ASP A 153 18.51 5.69 -6.50
N ILE A 154 19.52 5.82 -5.63
CA ILE A 154 19.62 6.85 -4.60
C ILE A 154 21.01 7.46 -4.58
N SER A 155 21.11 8.74 -4.18
CA SER A 155 22.40 9.41 -3.98
C SER A 155 23.18 8.80 -2.82
N ASP A 156 24.50 9.01 -2.78
CA ASP A 156 25.35 8.54 -1.67
C ASP A 156 24.95 9.17 -0.35
N VAL A 157 24.59 10.45 -0.36
CA VAL A 157 24.07 11.14 0.82
C VAL A 157 22.83 10.44 1.38
N LYS A 158 21.89 10.08 0.50
CA LYS A 158 20.67 9.36 0.90
C LYS A 158 20.99 7.95 1.38
N ALA A 159 21.93 7.26 0.75
CA ALA A 159 22.39 5.95 1.20
C ALA A 159 22.99 6.02 2.62
N MET A 160 23.79 7.03 2.93
CA MET A 160 24.33 7.26 4.28
C MET A 160 23.23 7.52 5.31
N GLN A 161 22.19 8.30 4.96
CA GLN A 161 21.04 8.56 5.83
C GLN A 161 20.22 7.29 6.13
N LEU A 162 20.05 6.39 5.15
CA LEU A 162 19.28 5.17 5.30
C LEU A 162 20.06 4.02 5.96
N ARG A 163 21.38 4.08 5.97
CA ARG A 163 22.24 3.01 6.51
C ARG A 163 21.91 2.63 7.96
N PRO A 164 21.74 3.55 8.92
CA PRO A 164 21.40 3.18 10.29
C PRO A 164 20.06 2.42 10.39
N LEU A 165 19.11 2.67 9.49
CA LEU A 165 17.80 2.04 9.46
C LEU A 165 17.82 0.62 8.90
N LEU A 166 18.73 0.33 7.95
CA LEU A 166 18.73 -0.95 7.21
C LEU A 166 19.84 -1.91 7.61
N LYS A 167 20.97 -1.42 8.15
CA LYS A 167 22.17 -2.24 8.38
C LYS A 167 21.96 -3.54 9.17
N ASN A 168 20.95 -3.56 10.04
CA ASN A 168 20.72 -4.62 11.01
C ASN A 168 19.58 -5.59 10.62
N PHE A 169 19.02 -5.46 9.43
CA PHE A 169 18.06 -6.45 8.93
C PHE A 169 18.75 -7.83 8.79
N GLN A 170 18.03 -8.87 9.19
CA GLN A 170 18.49 -10.26 9.11
C GLN A 170 18.49 -10.77 7.67
N SER A 171 17.46 -10.37 6.90
CA SER A 171 17.38 -10.67 5.48
C SER A 171 16.67 -9.55 4.72
N PHE A 172 17.04 -9.40 3.45
CA PHE A 172 16.46 -8.41 2.55
C PHE A 172 15.68 -9.12 1.44
N SER A 173 14.39 -8.94 1.42
CA SER A 173 13.55 -9.27 0.29
C SER A 173 12.94 -7.98 -0.27
N VAL A 174 13.22 -7.70 -1.54
CA VAL A 174 12.80 -6.48 -2.23
C VAL A 174 11.97 -6.81 -3.46
N ARG A 175 11.15 -5.87 -3.92
CA ARG A 175 10.21 -6.07 -5.02
C ARG A 175 10.83 -5.83 -6.40
N GLU A 176 11.80 -4.95 -6.50
CA GLU A 176 12.43 -4.57 -7.77
C GLU A 176 13.92 -4.94 -7.78
N LYS A 177 14.44 -5.35 -8.96
CA LYS A 177 15.88 -5.64 -9.14
C LYS A 177 16.76 -4.44 -8.82
N SER A 178 16.33 -3.22 -9.14
CA SER A 178 17.02 -1.98 -8.79
C SER A 178 17.22 -1.83 -7.27
N ALA A 179 16.24 -2.28 -6.48
CA ALA A 179 16.34 -2.23 -5.03
C ALA A 179 17.44 -3.13 -4.44
N LEU A 180 17.84 -4.20 -5.13
CA LEU A 180 19.00 -5.01 -4.73
C LEU A 180 20.29 -4.18 -4.73
N ASN A 181 20.48 -3.37 -5.78
CA ASN A 181 21.63 -2.48 -5.88
C ASN A 181 21.61 -1.42 -4.77
N ILE A 182 20.43 -0.89 -4.46
CA ILE A 182 20.22 0.09 -3.38
C ILE A 182 20.57 -0.54 -2.03
N VAL A 183 20.03 -1.75 -1.72
CA VAL A 183 20.35 -2.47 -0.48
C VAL A 183 21.86 -2.71 -0.36
N LYS A 184 22.51 -3.20 -1.43
CA LYS A 184 23.95 -3.43 -1.44
C LYS A 184 24.76 -2.14 -1.24
N LYS A 185 24.33 -1.05 -1.88
CA LYS A 185 24.94 0.29 -1.72
C LYS A 185 24.85 0.79 -0.28
N ILE A 186 23.69 0.59 0.37
CA ILE A 186 23.44 1.05 1.74
C ILE A 186 24.15 0.18 2.77
N THR A 187 24.05 -1.14 2.66
CA THR A 187 24.36 -2.09 3.74
C THR A 187 25.61 -2.94 3.47
N GLY A 188 26.04 -3.05 2.22
CA GLY A 188 27.05 -4.01 1.77
C GLY A 188 26.52 -5.45 1.66
N LYS A 189 25.29 -5.74 2.10
CA LYS A 189 24.70 -7.06 2.10
C LYS A 189 23.96 -7.35 0.78
N ASN A 190 23.83 -8.62 0.44
CA ASN A 190 22.98 -9.05 -0.67
C ASN A 190 21.54 -9.24 -0.19
N GLY A 191 20.58 -9.04 -1.10
CA GLY A 191 19.16 -9.35 -0.90
C GLY A 191 18.64 -10.30 -1.98
N VAL A 192 17.35 -10.60 -1.92
CA VAL A 192 16.62 -11.39 -2.91
C VAL A 192 15.46 -10.55 -3.46
N CYS A 193 15.24 -10.65 -4.77
CA CYS A 193 14.08 -10.01 -5.40
C CYS A 193 12.93 -11.00 -5.45
N HIS A 194 11.84 -10.67 -4.75
CA HIS A 194 10.62 -11.47 -4.75
C HIS A 194 9.46 -10.69 -5.40
N ILE A 195 8.47 -11.44 -5.87
CA ILE A 195 7.25 -10.86 -6.46
C ILE A 195 6.43 -10.13 -5.39
N ASP A 196 5.60 -9.19 -5.84
CA ASP A 196 4.62 -8.55 -4.96
C ASP A 196 3.69 -9.62 -4.34
N PRO A 197 3.32 -9.52 -3.06
CA PRO A 197 2.45 -10.50 -2.39
C PRO A 197 1.16 -10.80 -3.13
N THR A 198 0.60 -9.84 -3.88
CA THR A 198 -0.62 -10.06 -4.65
C THR A 198 -0.50 -11.16 -5.71
N LEU A 199 0.73 -11.50 -6.11
CA LEU A 199 1.02 -12.57 -7.06
C LEU A 199 1.29 -13.94 -6.38
N LEU A 200 1.28 -14.00 -5.05
CA LEU A 200 1.41 -15.26 -4.29
C LEU A 200 0.09 -16.03 -4.26
N LEU A 201 -1.03 -15.34 -4.36
CA LEU A 201 -2.36 -15.93 -4.32
C LEU A 201 -2.81 -16.33 -5.73
N ASN A 202 -3.38 -17.50 -5.84
CA ASN A 202 -3.98 -17.99 -7.06
C ASN A 202 -5.40 -17.40 -7.29
N LYS A 203 -5.99 -17.74 -8.43
CA LYS A 203 -7.33 -17.27 -8.81
C LYS A 203 -8.41 -17.64 -7.79
N ASP A 204 -8.37 -18.87 -7.27
CA ASP A 204 -9.41 -19.39 -6.39
C ASP A 204 -9.36 -18.70 -5.02
N GLU A 205 -8.16 -18.36 -4.56
CA GLU A 205 -7.96 -17.59 -3.32
C GLU A 205 -8.50 -16.18 -3.46
N TRP A 206 -8.25 -15.51 -4.57
CA TRP A 206 -8.83 -14.19 -4.84
C TRP A 206 -10.35 -14.23 -5.01
N GLN A 207 -10.91 -15.29 -5.59
CA GLN A 207 -12.35 -15.45 -5.74
C GLN A 207 -13.09 -15.55 -4.40
N LYS A 208 -12.46 -16.07 -3.34
CA LYS A 208 -13.06 -16.16 -2.00
C LYS A 208 -13.42 -14.80 -1.39
N ILE A 209 -12.72 -13.76 -1.76
CA ILE A 209 -12.94 -12.39 -1.25
C ILE A 209 -13.53 -11.45 -2.30
N SER A 210 -13.67 -11.90 -3.55
CA SER A 210 -14.23 -11.08 -4.61
C SER A 210 -15.75 -11.18 -4.62
N VAL A 211 -16.42 -10.03 -4.81
CA VAL A 211 -17.86 -9.95 -4.99
C VAL A 211 -18.15 -9.53 -6.42
N LYS A 212 -18.78 -10.42 -7.18
CA LYS A 212 -19.20 -10.11 -8.54
C LYS A 212 -20.36 -9.13 -8.52
N LYS A 213 -20.13 -7.89 -8.90
CA LYS A 213 -21.16 -6.82 -8.94
C LYS A 213 -21.70 -6.56 -10.36
N ILE A 214 -21.03 -7.10 -11.38
CA ILE A 214 -21.40 -6.87 -12.78
C ILE A 214 -21.37 -8.23 -13.51
N ASP A 215 -22.54 -8.67 -13.98
CA ASP A 215 -22.70 -9.97 -14.64
C ASP A 215 -22.38 -9.94 -16.14
N LYS A 216 -22.54 -8.77 -16.75
CA LYS A 216 -22.29 -8.59 -18.19
C LYS A 216 -20.80 -8.34 -18.46
N PRO A 217 -20.29 -8.73 -19.64
CA PRO A 217 -18.93 -8.37 -20.05
C PRO A 217 -18.70 -6.86 -19.99
N TYR A 218 -17.51 -6.44 -19.55
CA TYR A 218 -17.11 -5.04 -19.52
C TYR A 218 -15.62 -4.88 -19.81
N ILE A 219 -15.26 -3.71 -20.30
CA ILE A 219 -13.87 -3.29 -20.47
C ILE A 219 -13.45 -2.60 -19.18
N LEU A 220 -12.51 -3.19 -18.43
CA LEU A 220 -11.99 -2.59 -17.21
C LEU A 220 -10.88 -1.59 -17.55
N VAL A 221 -11.01 -0.36 -17.06
CA VAL A 221 -9.96 0.65 -17.08
C VAL A 221 -9.58 0.99 -15.65
N PHE A 222 -8.30 0.77 -15.33
CA PHE A 222 -7.71 1.19 -14.06
C PHE A 222 -6.39 1.89 -14.31
N ASN A 223 -6.25 3.12 -13.85
CA ASN A 223 -4.98 3.83 -13.86
C ASN A 223 -4.88 4.78 -12.66
N VAL A 224 -3.69 4.86 -12.09
CA VAL A 224 -3.42 5.71 -10.92
C VAL A 224 -3.44 7.20 -11.29
N LYS A 225 -2.93 7.51 -12.47
CA LYS A 225 -2.96 8.88 -13.05
C LYS A 225 -3.76 8.85 -14.35
N PRO A 226 -4.69 9.79 -14.55
CA PRO A 226 -5.47 9.85 -15.78
C PRO A 226 -4.56 9.95 -17.02
N VAL A 227 -4.68 9.01 -17.95
CA VAL A 227 -3.98 8.99 -19.22
C VAL A 227 -5.02 9.10 -20.34
N LYS A 228 -5.04 10.24 -21.02
CA LYS A 228 -6.06 10.53 -22.05
C LYS A 228 -6.09 9.49 -23.16
N SER A 229 -4.94 9.07 -23.66
CA SER A 229 -4.85 8.06 -24.73
C SER A 229 -5.46 6.71 -24.34
N LEU A 230 -5.28 6.25 -23.08
CA LEU A 230 -5.88 5.03 -22.59
C LEU A 230 -7.41 5.14 -22.54
N ILE A 231 -7.92 6.27 -22.07
CA ILE A 231 -9.37 6.51 -21.97
C ILE A 231 -10.00 6.59 -23.37
N ASP A 232 -9.34 7.28 -24.32
CA ASP A 232 -9.78 7.38 -25.70
C ASP A 232 -9.74 6.02 -26.41
N PHE A 233 -8.73 5.20 -26.13
CA PHE A 233 -8.65 3.82 -26.62
C PHE A 233 -9.82 2.96 -26.08
N ALA A 234 -10.09 3.01 -24.79
CA ALA A 234 -11.20 2.27 -24.18
C ALA A 234 -12.56 2.69 -24.76
N GLU A 235 -12.75 3.98 -25.04
CA GLU A 235 -13.96 4.48 -25.69
C GLU A 235 -14.12 3.97 -27.12
N LYS A 236 -13.03 3.97 -27.91
CA LYS A 236 -13.04 3.41 -29.27
C LYS A 236 -13.35 1.91 -29.26
N LEU A 237 -12.74 1.18 -28.32
CA LEU A 237 -12.98 -0.25 -28.17
C LEU A 237 -14.44 -0.53 -27.79
N SER A 238 -14.99 0.24 -26.82
CA SER A 238 -16.40 0.13 -26.43
C SER A 238 -17.35 0.39 -27.61
N LYS A 239 -17.08 1.42 -28.42
CA LYS A 239 -17.88 1.70 -29.63
C LYS A 239 -17.82 0.57 -30.64
N LYS A 240 -16.64 -0.05 -30.83
CA LYS A 240 -16.43 -1.15 -31.77
C LYS A 240 -17.10 -2.46 -31.33
N THR A 241 -17.06 -2.76 -30.02
CA THR A 241 -17.51 -4.05 -29.49
C THR A 241 -18.92 -4.03 -28.89
N GLY A 242 -19.47 -2.84 -28.63
CA GLY A 242 -20.72 -2.69 -27.86
C GLY A 242 -20.56 -2.93 -26.36
N ILE A 243 -19.35 -3.29 -25.88
CA ILE A 243 -19.09 -3.63 -24.49
C ILE A 243 -18.90 -2.35 -23.67
N PRO A 244 -19.61 -2.17 -22.52
CA PRO A 244 -19.47 -0.97 -21.70
C PRO A 244 -18.11 -0.91 -20.98
N VAL A 245 -17.70 0.30 -20.60
CA VAL A 245 -16.46 0.52 -19.85
C VAL A 245 -16.76 0.70 -18.37
N VAL A 246 -16.04 -0.02 -17.53
CA VAL A 246 -15.95 0.22 -16.08
C VAL A 246 -14.61 0.90 -15.80
N TYR A 247 -14.66 2.15 -15.34
CA TYR A 247 -13.46 2.93 -15.07
C TYR A 247 -13.30 3.17 -13.57
N ILE A 248 -12.25 2.57 -13.01
CA ILE A 248 -11.88 2.78 -11.61
C ILE A 248 -11.05 4.07 -11.52
N THR A 249 -11.59 5.10 -10.87
CA THR A 249 -10.93 6.40 -10.74
C THR A 249 -11.43 7.20 -9.55
N ASP A 250 -10.53 7.89 -8.87
CA ASP A 250 -10.85 8.86 -7.82
C ASP A 250 -11.26 10.24 -8.38
N ASN A 251 -10.83 10.55 -9.60
CA ASN A 251 -11.12 11.81 -10.28
C ASN A 251 -12.01 11.54 -11.49
N PRO A 252 -13.35 11.59 -11.38
CA PRO A 252 -14.22 11.47 -12.51
C PRO A 252 -13.96 12.65 -13.45
N GLN A 253 -13.33 12.35 -14.58
CA GLN A 253 -13.23 13.28 -15.69
C GLN A 253 -14.61 13.44 -16.34
N LYS A 254 -14.74 14.31 -17.34
CA LYS A 254 -15.96 14.53 -18.12
C LYS A 254 -16.67 13.19 -18.37
N LYS A 255 -17.94 13.08 -17.95
CA LYS A 255 -18.74 11.86 -18.15
C LYS A 255 -18.79 11.50 -19.62
N ARG A 256 -18.51 10.23 -19.91
CA ARG A 256 -18.57 9.67 -21.28
C ARG A 256 -19.75 8.69 -21.38
N LYS A 257 -20.33 8.59 -22.55
CA LYS A 257 -21.37 7.60 -22.84
C LYS A 257 -20.78 6.18 -22.69
N ASN A 258 -21.55 5.25 -22.15
CA ASN A 258 -21.14 3.85 -21.89
C ASN A 258 -20.02 3.66 -20.85
N PHE A 259 -19.72 4.67 -20.02
CA PHE A 259 -18.77 4.56 -18.92
C PHE A 259 -19.49 4.51 -17.56
N THR A 260 -19.18 3.48 -16.76
CA THR A 260 -19.51 3.42 -15.34
C THR A 260 -18.26 3.76 -14.54
N TYR A 261 -18.37 4.70 -13.60
CA TYR A 261 -17.24 5.19 -12.80
C TYR A 261 -17.31 4.60 -11.39
N VAL A 262 -16.22 3.95 -10.99
CA VAL A 262 -16.07 3.35 -9.65
C VAL A 262 -14.91 4.01 -8.94
N SER A 263 -15.08 4.37 -7.66
CA SER A 263 -14.05 5.08 -6.89
C SER A 263 -13.56 4.31 -5.65
N ALA A 264 -14.20 3.19 -5.33
CA ALA A 264 -13.83 2.35 -4.19
C ALA A 264 -14.35 0.92 -4.40
N PRO A 265 -13.79 -0.08 -3.69
CA PRO A 265 -14.19 -1.48 -3.79
C PRO A 265 -15.63 -1.74 -3.40
#